data_c4a8d8038e034ef1793365fd6d5face9
#
_entry.id   c4a8d8038e034ef1793365fd6d5face9
#
_cell.length_a   1.000
_cell.length_b   1.000
_cell.length_c   1.000
_cell.angle_alpha   90.00
_cell.angle_beta   90.00
_cell.angle_gamma   90.00
#
_symmetry.space_group_name_H-M   'P 1'
#
loop_
_entity.id
_entity.type
_entity.pdbx_description
1 polymer ?
#
loop_
_entity_poly.entity_id
_entity_poly.type
_entity_poly.pdbx_seq_one_letter_code
_entity_poly.pdbx_strand_id
1 'polypeptide(L)'
;FLVDTKSLGEQAEREFLAYTPNDDTRSFSQLYGVRRLKNSYIPNDVQICISTIQRMYSILKEENLDESTEEESFNEYVTADSKAPKEVVYNEKYPPEFFDCIIIDECHRSIYNVWQQVLTYFDAFLVGLTATPDKRTFAFFNENVVSEYRREQAIIDGVNVGEDIFLIETEVSKKGGHILKRVIEYRDRLSREKRWEQMDEDLDYDKNKLDKDVVNPSQIRTVIKTFKENLFTSLFPRRKEVPKTLIFAKTDSHADDIINIVREEFGEG
;
A
#
# COMPACT_ATOMS: atom_id res chain seq x y z
N PHE A 1 -0.36 -15.97 -9.80
CA PHE A 1 -0.74 -14.57 -9.59
C PHE A 1 -0.15 -14.09 -8.26
N LEU A 2 0.76 -13.12 -8.31
CA LEU A 2 1.43 -12.57 -7.15
C LEU A 2 0.83 -11.22 -6.77
N VAL A 3 0.60 -11.02 -5.48
CA VAL A 3 0.04 -9.80 -4.89
C VAL A 3 0.93 -9.27 -3.77
N ASP A 4 0.73 -8.00 -3.39
CA ASP A 4 1.51 -7.32 -2.35
C ASP A 4 1.11 -7.79 -0.92
N THR A 5 -0.19 -7.94 -0.64
CA THR A 5 -0.70 -8.27 0.70
C THR A 5 -1.68 -9.44 0.67
N LYS A 6 -1.87 -10.07 1.84
CA LYS A 6 -2.87 -11.14 2.04
C LYS A 6 -4.28 -10.67 1.68
N SER A 7 -4.66 -9.46 2.07
CA SER A 7 -5.98 -8.88 1.77
C SER A 7 -6.23 -8.77 0.27
N LEU A 8 -5.22 -8.35 -0.52
CA LEU A 8 -5.29 -8.33 -1.99
C LEU A 8 -5.39 -9.75 -2.56
N GLY A 9 -4.69 -10.72 -1.97
CA GLY A 9 -4.80 -12.13 -2.35
C GLY A 9 -6.21 -12.69 -2.12
N GLU A 10 -6.87 -12.31 -1.03
CA GLU A 10 -8.27 -12.68 -0.75
C GLU A 10 -9.25 -12.05 -1.73
N GLN A 11 -9.00 -10.81 -2.11
CA GLN A 11 -9.80 -10.14 -3.13
C GLN A 11 -9.61 -10.81 -4.49
N ALA A 12 -8.38 -11.05 -4.91
CA ALA A 12 -8.08 -11.72 -6.17
C ALA A 12 -8.73 -13.12 -6.23
N GLU A 13 -8.64 -13.92 -5.16
CA GLU A 13 -9.29 -15.23 -5.07
C GLU A 13 -10.80 -15.14 -5.31
N ARG A 14 -11.49 -14.17 -4.66
CA ARG A 14 -12.93 -13.95 -4.88
C ARG A 14 -13.28 -13.58 -6.32
N GLU A 15 -12.50 -12.69 -6.92
CA GLU A 15 -12.71 -12.25 -8.31
C GLU A 15 -12.49 -13.41 -9.30
N PHE A 16 -11.43 -14.19 -9.15
CA PHE A 16 -11.20 -15.39 -9.98
C PHE A 16 -12.32 -16.42 -9.84
N LEU A 17 -12.85 -16.64 -8.63
CA LEU A 17 -13.93 -17.59 -8.38
C LEU A 17 -15.28 -17.11 -8.95
N ALA A 18 -15.52 -15.80 -8.96
CA ALA A 18 -16.75 -15.19 -9.46
C ALA A 18 -16.75 -14.97 -10.99
N TYR A 19 -15.56 -14.92 -11.60
CA TYR A 19 -15.43 -14.60 -13.02
C TYR A 19 -16.02 -15.68 -13.92
N THR A 20 -16.80 -15.27 -14.92
CA THR A 20 -17.30 -16.14 -16.00
C THR A 20 -16.71 -15.61 -17.31
N PRO A 21 -15.94 -16.42 -18.05
CA PRO A 21 -15.41 -16.01 -19.36
C PRO A 21 -16.54 -15.70 -20.36
N ASN A 22 -16.29 -14.78 -21.30
CA ASN A 22 -17.29 -14.36 -22.28
C ASN A 22 -17.63 -15.46 -23.30
N ASP A 23 -16.74 -16.41 -23.48
CA ASP A 23 -16.81 -17.52 -24.45
C ASP A 23 -17.20 -18.86 -23.83
N ASP A 24 -17.42 -18.92 -22.51
CA ASP A 24 -17.84 -20.13 -21.80
C ASP A 24 -18.96 -19.81 -20.79
N THR A 25 -19.89 -20.70 -20.60
CA THR A 25 -20.99 -20.56 -19.62
C THR A 25 -20.59 -20.99 -18.21
N ARG A 26 -19.47 -21.70 -18.08
CA ARG A 26 -18.92 -22.15 -16.80
C ARG A 26 -18.14 -21.02 -16.13
N SER A 27 -18.19 -20.96 -14.81
CA SER A 27 -17.29 -20.07 -14.07
C SER A 27 -15.82 -20.47 -14.26
N PHE A 28 -14.93 -19.52 -14.11
CA PHE A 28 -13.51 -19.76 -14.26
C PHE A 28 -12.99 -20.85 -13.31
N SER A 29 -13.55 -20.91 -12.10
CA SER A 29 -13.25 -21.96 -11.10
C SER A 29 -13.76 -23.35 -11.45
N GLN A 30 -14.70 -23.47 -12.38
CA GLN A 30 -15.13 -24.77 -12.94
C GLN A 30 -14.23 -25.24 -14.08
N LEU A 31 -13.52 -24.32 -14.71
CA LEU A 31 -12.57 -24.61 -15.79
C LEU A 31 -11.17 -24.93 -15.27
N TYR A 32 -10.74 -24.18 -14.22
CA TYR A 32 -9.38 -24.24 -13.69
C TYR A 32 -9.39 -24.37 -12.18
N GLY A 33 -8.45 -25.16 -11.64
CA GLY A 33 -8.20 -25.21 -10.20
C GLY A 33 -7.54 -23.92 -9.74
N VAL A 34 -8.31 -23.03 -9.09
CA VAL A 34 -7.81 -21.75 -8.52
C VAL A 34 -7.69 -21.89 -7.02
N ARG A 35 -6.56 -21.51 -6.46
CA ARG A 35 -6.37 -21.53 -4.99
C ARG A 35 -5.39 -20.48 -4.51
N ARG A 36 -5.76 -19.79 -3.44
CA ARG A 36 -4.82 -18.95 -2.69
C ARG A 36 -3.97 -19.84 -1.77
N LEU A 37 -2.65 -19.65 -1.84
CA LEU A 37 -1.69 -20.38 -1.02
C LEU A 37 -1.70 -19.84 0.41
N LYS A 38 -2.02 -20.70 1.37
CA LYS A 38 -2.06 -20.38 2.81
C LYS A 38 -0.99 -21.14 3.61
N ASN A 39 -0.51 -22.22 3.03
CA ASN A 39 0.46 -23.13 3.65
C ASN A 39 1.83 -23.02 2.98
N SER A 40 2.84 -23.66 3.55
CA SER A 40 4.20 -23.71 3.01
C SER A 40 4.38 -24.75 1.88
N TYR A 41 3.31 -25.05 1.13
CA TYR A 41 3.36 -25.94 -0.02
C TYR A 41 2.32 -25.55 -1.07
N ILE A 42 2.58 -25.95 -2.32
CA ILE A 42 1.66 -25.79 -3.46
C ILE A 42 0.97 -27.12 -3.70
N PRO A 43 -0.38 -27.20 -3.65
CA PRO A 43 -1.12 -28.43 -3.96
C PRO A 43 -0.98 -28.83 -5.44
N ASN A 44 -0.88 -30.13 -5.71
CA ASN A 44 -0.65 -30.65 -7.06
C ASN A 44 -1.85 -30.50 -8.02
N ASP A 45 -3.04 -30.27 -7.48
CA ASP A 45 -4.31 -30.14 -8.24
C ASP A 45 -4.63 -28.70 -8.64
N VAL A 46 -3.71 -27.77 -8.39
CA VAL A 46 -3.91 -26.32 -8.62
C VAL A 46 -3.23 -25.90 -9.91
N GLN A 47 -4.00 -25.27 -10.80
CA GLN A 47 -3.49 -24.70 -12.04
C GLN A 47 -3.15 -23.21 -11.89
N ILE A 48 -3.90 -22.50 -11.03
CA ILE A 48 -3.70 -21.08 -10.77
C ILE A 48 -3.50 -20.86 -9.27
N CYS A 49 -2.29 -20.50 -8.92
CA CYS A 49 -1.90 -20.15 -7.55
C CYS A 49 -1.98 -18.65 -7.36
N ILE A 50 -2.64 -18.20 -6.30
CA ILE A 50 -2.63 -16.82 -5.83
C ILE A 50 -1.78 -16.77 -4.57
N SER A 51 -0.76 -15.92 -4.55
CA SER A 51 0.20 -15.86 -3.43
C SER A 51 0.73 -14.45 -3.20
N THR A 52 1.09 -14.15 -1.97
CA THR A 52 2.01 -13.05 -1.72
C THR A 52 3.43 -13.48 -2.08
N ILE A 53 4.30 -12.51 -2.37
CA ILE A 53 5.70 -12.85 -2.67
C ILE A 53 6.44 -13.38 -1.46
N GLN A 54 6.06 -12.91 -0.24
CA GLN A 54 6.58 -13.42 1.04
C GLN A 54 6.26 -14.91 1.21
N ARG A 55 5.02 -15.29 0.91
CA ARG A 55 4.58 -16.68 0.95
C ARG A 55 5.33 -17.54 -0.06
N MET A 56 5.48 -17.05 -1.29
CA MET A 56 6.23 -17.77 -2.33
C MET A 56 7.69 -17.98 -1.91
N TYR A 57 8.32 -16.96 -1.34
CA TYR A 57 9.67 -17.08 -0.78
C TYR A 57 9.74 -18.13 0.33
N SER A 58 8.79 -18.13 1.28
CA SER A 58 8.77 -19.11 2.37
C SER A 58 8.59 -20.55 1.87
N ILE A 59 7.79 -20.73 0.81
CA ILE A 59 7.60 -22.04 0.15
C ILE A 59 8.92 -22.53 -0.47
N LEU A 60 9.63 -21.65 -1.18
CA LEU A 60 10.95 -22.00 -1.77
C LEU A 60 12.00 -22.35 -0.72
N LYS A 61 11.93 -21.71 0.44
CA LYS A 61 12.84 -21.98 1.58
C LYS A 61 12.38 -23.13 2.48
N GLU A 62 11.20 -23.68 2.26
CA GLU A 62 10.55 -24.66 3.15
C GLU A 62 10.40 -24.15 4.59
N GLU A 63 10.23 -22.84 4.75
CA GLU A 63 10.06 -22.16 6.03
C GLU A 63 8.57 -21.88 6.30
N ASN A 64 8.20 -21.84 7.59
CA ASN A 64 6.87 -21.38 7.97
C ASN A 64 6.84 -19.85 8.02
N LEU A 65 5.85 -19.26 7.38
CA LEU A 65 5.60 -17.83 7.43
C LEU A 65 4.44 -17.54 8.37
N ASP A 66 4.63 -16.59 9.29
CA ASP A 66 3.54 -16.05 10.10
C ASP A 66 2.59 -15.26 9.21
N GLU A 67 1.27 -15.50 9.35
CA GLU A 67 0.26 -14.81 8.55
C GLU A 67 0.22 -13.29 8.77
N SER A 68 0.65 -12.81 9.94
CA SER A 68 0.76 -11.37 10.21
C SER A 68 1.75 -10.68 9.30
N THR A 69 2.80 -11.39 8.90
CA THR A 69 3.85 -10.90 8.00
C THR A 69 3.35 -10.64 6.57
N GLU A 70 2.28 -11.33 6.15
CA GLU A 70 1.69 -11.15 4.83
C GLU A 70 0.75 -9.92 4.73
N GLU A 71 0.36 -9.33 5.85
CA GLU A 71 -0.43 -8.08 5.88
C GLU A 71 0.46 -6.83 5.82
N GLU A 72 1.74 -6.95 6.14
CA GLU A 72 2.66 -5.83 6.06
C GLU A 72 2.98 -5.52 4.60
N SER A 73 2.65 -4.31 4.18
CA SER A 73 3.01 -3.81 2.84
C SER A 73 4.53 -3.74 2.69
N PHE A 74 5.03 -4.00 1.46
CA PHE A 74 6.45 -3.96 1.10
C PHE A 74 7.24 -2.75 1.62
N ASN A 75 6.59 -1.59 1.73
CA ASN A 75 7.24 -0.36 2.19
C ASN A 75 7.59 -0.38 3.68
N GLU A 76 6.95 -1.24 4.47
CA GLU A 76 7.20 -1.38 5.90
C GLU A 76 8.30 -2.41 6.21
N TYR A 77 8.52 -3.37 5.31
CA TYR A 77 9.50 -4.44 5.44
C TYR A 77 10.96 -4.02 5.18
N VAL A 78 11.18 -2.83 4.64
CA VAL A 78 12.53 -2.30 4.42
C VAL A 78 13.06 -1.69 5.73
N THR A 79 13.21 -2.51 6.76
CA THR A 79 14.04 -2.16 7.92
C THR A 79 15.51 -2.21 7.53
N ALA A 80 16.34 -1.46 8.25
CA ALA A 80 17.77 -1.27 7.93
C ALA A 80 18.59 -2.55 7.78
N ASP A 81 18.12 -3.67 8.34
CA ASP A 81 18.78 -4.98 8.30
C ASP A 81 18.46 -5.83 7.04
N SER A 82 17.46 -5.44 6.24
CA SER A 82 17.01 -6.23 5.09
C SER A 82 17.56 -5.73 3.73
N LYS A 83 18.69 -5.03 3.73
CA LYS A 83 19.27 -4.43 2.50
C LYS A 83 19.90 -5.44 1.54
N ALA A 84 20.17 -6.65 1.97
CA ALA A 84 20.71 -7.70 1.09
C ALA A 84 19.57 -8.46 0.41
N PRO A 85 19.66 -8.74 -0.92
CA PRO A 85 18.73 -9.64 -1.58
C PRO A 85 18.68 -10.98 -0.86
N LYS A 86 17.48 -11.49 -0.58
CA LYS A 86 17.33 -12.82 0.03
C LYS A 86 17.68 -13.89 -1.01
N GLU A 87 18.72 -14.67 -0.74
CA GLU A 87 19.17 -15.71 -1.64
C GLU A 87 18.11 -16.81 -1.76
N VAL A 88 17.71 -17.11 -3.00
CA VAL A 88 16.82 -18.24 -3.32
C VAL A 88 17.69 -19.39 -3.80
N VAL A 89 17.64 -20.51 -3.08
CA VAL A 89 18.37 -21.73 -3.39
C VAL A 89 17.49 -22.66 -4.19
N TYR A 90 18.08 -23.51 -5.05
CA TYR A 90 17.34 -24.51 -5.83
C TYR A 90 16.47 -25.39 -4.93
N ASN A 91 15.21 -25.55 -5.30
CA ASN A 91 14.22 -26.38 -4.61
C ASN A 91 13.73 -27.49 -5.53
N GLU A 92 13.98 -28.76 -5.15
CA GLU A 92 13.63 -29.93 -5.96
C GLU A 92 12.11 -30.12 -6.15
N LYS A 93 11.29 -29.63 -5.19
CA LYS A 93 9.83 -29.73 -5.27
C LYS A 93 9.22 -28.68 -6.21
N TYR A 94 9.88 -27.54 -6.29
CA TYR A 94 9.45 -26.39 -7.10
C TYR A 94 10.63 -25.89 -7.93
N PRO A 95 11.05 -26.65 -8.95
CA PRO A 95 12.18 -26.27 -9.79
C PRO A 95 11.88 -25.01 -10.62
N PRO A 96 12.88 -24.40 -11.24
CA PRO A 96 12.69 -23.16 -12.02
C PRO A 96 11.58 -23.23 -13.08
N GLU A 97 11.38 -24.38 -13.69
CA GLU A 97 10.36 -24.64 -14.72
C GLU A 97 8.96 -24.97 -14.16
N PHE A 98 8.75 -24.79 -12.85
CA PHE A 98 7.49 -25.18 -12.20
C PHE A 98 6.29 -24.34 -12.65
N PHE A 99 6.50 -23.06 -12.95
CA PHE A 99 5.47 -22.16 -13.46
C PHE A 99 5.75 -21.75 -14.92
N ASP A 100 4.72 -21.77 -15.75
CA ASP A 100 4.81 -21.27 -17.14
C ASP A 100 4.68 -19.74 -17.19
N CYS A 101 3.89 -19.15 -16.32
CA CYS A 101 3.59 -17.73 -16.30
C CYS A 101 3.41 -17.20 -14.89
N ILE A 102 3.98 -16.05 -14.60
CA ILE A 102 3.82 -15.32 -13.34
C ILE A 102 3.26 -13.93 -13.64
N ILE A 103 2.06 -13.66 -13.15
CA ILE A 103 1.41 -12.36 -13.23
C ILE A 103 1.62 -11.65 -11.89
N ILE A 104 2.15 -10.43 -11.93
CA ILE A 104 2.56 -9.68 -10.75
C ILE A 104 1.70 -8.43 -10.66
N ASP A 105 0.82 -8.36 -9.67
CA ASP A 105 0.03 -7.18 -9.38
C ASP A 105 0.87 -6.14 -8.63
N GLU A 106 0.65 -4.85 -8.92
CA GLU A 106 1.44 -3.73 -8.40
C GLU A 106 2.95 -3.98 -8.54
N CYS A 107 3.36 -4.46 -9.73
CA CYS A 107 4.72 -4.96 -9.96
C CYS A 107 5.82 -3.95 -9.65
N HIS A 108 5.53 -2.64 -9.74
CA HIS A 108 6.47 -1.57 -9.38
C HIS A 108 6.97 -1.66 -7.92
N ARG A 109 6.30 -2.43 -7.07
CA ARG A 109 6.70 -2.68 -5.67
C ARG A 109 7.55 -3.94 -5.52
N SER A 110 7.27 -4.96 -6.32
CA SER A 110 7.80 -6.33 -6.15
C SER A 110 9.07 -6.61 -6.91
N ILE A 111 9.33 -5.89 -8.02
CA ILE A 111 10.48 -6.12 -8.91
C ILE A 111 11.80 -5.59 -8.37
N TYR A 112 11.80 -4.93 -7.21
CA TYR A 112 12.99 -4.35 -6.59
C TYR A 112 13.36 -5.04 -5.30
N ASN A 113 14.62 -4.80 -4.89
CA ASN A 113 15.13 -5.20 -3.58
C ASN A 113 15.18 -6.72 -3.38
N VAL A 114 14.77 -7.10 -2.17
CA VAL A 114 14.92 -8.42 -1.60
C VAL A 114 14.17 -9.50 -2.39
N TRP A 115 13.09 -9.13 -3.10
CA TRP A 115 12.17 -10.09 -3.72
C TRP A 115 12.43 -10.37 -5.19
N GLN A 116 13.25 -9.56 -5.84
CA GLN A 116 13.60 -9.77 -7.26
C GLN A 116 14.09 -11.19 -7.53
N GLN A 117 14.84 -11.80 -6.62
CA GLN A 117 15.36 -13.15 -6.77
C GLN A 117 14.25 -14.21 -6.84
N VAL A 118 13.11 -14.01 -6.15
CA VAL A 118 11.96 -14.91 -6.25
C VAL A 118 11.37 -14.87 -7.67
N LEU A 119 11.27 -13.68 -8.25
CA LEU A 119 10.74 -13.51 -9.60
C LEU A 119 11.69 -14.06 -10.68
N THR A 120 12.99 -13.93 -10.47
CA THR A 120 14.03 -14.42 -11.41
C THR A 120 14.40 -15.87 -11.18
N TYR A 121 13.93 -16.50 -10.10
CA TYR A 121 14.17 -17.92 -9.83
C TYR A 121 13.46 -18.82 -10.83
N PHE A 122 12.21 -18.48 -11.22
CA PHE A 122 11.41 -19.28 -12.14
C PHE A 122 11.72 -18.92 -13.58
N ASP A 123 11.86 -19.94 -14.43
CA ASP A 123 11.94 -19.80 -15.90
C ASP A 123 10.53 -19.68 -16.48
N ALA A 124 9.89 -18.55 -16.21
CA ALA A 124 8.50 -18.29 -16.54
C ALA A 124 8.31 -16.96 -17.29
N PHE A 125 7.25 -16.85 -18.08
CA PHE A 125 6.84 -15.57 -18.63
C PHE A 125 6.37 -14.64 -17.51
N LEU A 126 6.96 -13.44 -17.41
CA LEU A 126 6.59 -12.45 -16.41
C LEU A 126 5.65 -11.41 -17.01
N VAL A 127 4.49 -11.21 -16.40
CA VAL A 127 3.52 -10.17 -16.77
C VAL A 127 3.36 -9.23 -15.59
N GLY A 128 3.77 -7.97 -15.74
CA GLY A 128 3.64 -6.95 -14.70
C GLY A 128 2.39 -6.09 -14.92
N LEU A 129 1.57 -5.96 -13.89
CA LEU A 129 0.43 -5.03 -13.84
C LEU A 129 0.79 -3.88 -12.90
N THR A 130 0.56 -2.64 -13.31
CA THR A 130 0.78 -1.47 -12.46
C THR A 130 0.02 -0.25 -12.99
N ALA A 131 -0.52 0.54 -12.08
CA ALA A 131 -1.10 1.85 -12.38
C ALA A 131 -0.04 2.97 -12.41
N THR A 132 1.14 2.75 -11.82
CA THR A 132 2.18 3.77 -11.61
C THR A 132 3.57 3.25 -12.01
N PRO A 133 3.78 2.92 -13.30
CA PRO A 133 5.09 2.46 -13.76
C PRO A 133 6.14 3.57 -13.64
N ASP A 134 7.32 3.23 -13.19
CA ASP A 134 8.48 4.11 -13.18
C ASP A 134 9.56 3.62 -14.17
N LYS A 135 10.66 4.37 -14.33
CA LYS A 135 11.75 3.99 -15.23
C LYS A 135 12.35 2.63 -14.92
N ARG A 136 12.36 2.22 -13.66
CA ARG A 136 12.90 0.94 -13.23
C ARG A 136 11.95 -0.20 -13.61
N THR A 137 10.62 0.05 -13.50
CA THR A 137 9.61 -0.91 -13.96
C THR A 137 9.80 -1.20 -15.45
N PHE A 138 9.91 -0.17 -16.26
CA PHE A 138 10.17 -0.33 -17.70
C PHE A 138 11.49 -1.08 -17.97
N ALA A 139 12.56 -0.74 -17.26
CA ALA A 139 13.85 -1.41 -17.43
C ALA A 139 13.80 -2.90 -17.05
N PHE A 140 13.08 -3.27 -15.98
CA PHE A 140 12.93 -4.68 -15.56
C PHE A 140 12.24 -5.52 -16.63
N PHE A 141 11.23 -5.00 -17.30
CA PHE A 141 10.51 -5.66 -18.40
C PHE A 141 11.08 -5.35 -19.80
N ASN A 142 12.34 -4.88 -19.90
CA ASN A 142 13.00 -4.55 -21.16
C ASN A 142 12.20 -3.58 -22.05
N GLU A 143 11.51 -2.63 -21.45
CA GLU A 143 10.60 -1.67 -22.10
C GLU A 143 9.46 -2.32 -22.91
N ASN A 144 9.16 -3.59 -22.66
CA ASN A 144 8.11 -4.33 -23.35
C ASN A 144 6.73 -4.00 -22.75
N VAL A 145 6.13 -2.91 -23.21
CA VAL A 145 4.77 -2.51 -22.85
C VAL A 145 3.77 -3.12 -23.82
N VAL A 146 2.99 -4.09 -23.35
CA VAL A 146 2.02 -4.81 -24.20
C VAL A 146 0.64 -4.14 -24.22
N SER A 147 0.29 -3.38 -23.20
CA SER A 147 -0.96 -2.62 -23.11
C SER A 147 -0.79 -1.43 -22.18
N GLU A 148 -1.36 -0.30 -22.56
CA GLU A 148 -1.38 0.91 -21.75
C GLU A 148 -2.75 1.60 -21.87
N TYR A 149 -3.34 1.97 -20.71
CA TYR A 149 -4.53 2.79 -20.66
C TYR A 149 -4.24 3.99 -19.76
N ARG A 150 -3.87 5.10 -20.41
CA ARG A 150 -3.43 6.31 -19.71
C ARG A 150 -4.58 7.01 -19.01
N ARG A 151 -4.23 7.69 -17.93
CA ARG A 151 -5.18 8.46 -17.13
C ARG A 151 -5.93 9.52 -17.96
N GLU A 152 -5.23 10.22 -18.85
CA GLU A 152 -5.83 11.20 -19.74
C GLU A 152 -6.90 10.57 -20.64
N GLN A 153 -6.63 9.38 -21.19
CA GLN A 153 -7.59 8.64 -21.98
C GLN A 153 -8.79 8.20 -21.12
N ALA A 154 -8.56 7.74 -19.90
CA ALA A 154 -9.62 7.34 -18.97
C ALA A 154 -10.55 8.53 -18.60
N ILE A 155 -10.01 9.74 -18.53
CA ILE A 155 -10.81 10.97 -18.32
C ILE A 155 -11.64 11.29 -19.57
N ILE A 156 -11.05 11.21 -20.76
CA ILE A 156 -11.75 11.43 -22.02
C ILE A 156 -12.91 10.44 -22.20
N ASP A 157 -12.67 9.17 -21.86
CA ASP A 157 -13.66 8.09 -21.97
C ASP A 157 -14.71 8.15 -20.84
N GLY A 158 -14.60 9.07 -19.89
CA GLY A 158 -15.52 9.23 -18.77
C GLY A 158 -15.44 8.12 -17.71
N VAL A 159 -14.40 7.30 -17.75
CA VAL A 159 -14.11 6.23 -16.75
C VAL A 159 -13.48 6.83 -15.50
N ASN A 160 -12.68 7.87 -15.67
CA ASN A 160 -12.06 8.61 -14.57
C ASN A 160 -12.46 10.10 -14.63
N VAL A 161 -12.13 10.84 -13.57
CA VAL A 161 -12.38 12.28 -13.47
C VAL A 161 -11.07 13.03 -13.33
N GLY A 162 -11.05 14.28 -13.78
CA GLY A 162 -9.95 15.18 -13.50
C GLY A 162 -9.90 15.56 -12.02
N GLU A 163 -8.77 16.12 -11.59
CA GLU A 163 -8.57 16.65 -10.24
C GLU A 163 -8.16 18.10 -10.26
N ASP A 164 -8.52 18.78 -9.16
CA ASP A 164 -7.97 20.08 -8.80
C ASP A 164 -7.07 19.90 -7.56
N ILE A 165 -5.87 20.42 -7.59
CA ILE A 165 -4.89 20.30 -6.51
C ILE A 165 -4.85 21.61 -5.73
N PHE A 166 -5.20 21.57 -4.44
CA PHE A 166 -5.12 22.69 -3.52
C PHE A 166 -4.07 22.41 -2.45
N LEU A 167 -3.18 23.36 -2.22
CA LEU A 167 -2.15 23.27 -1.18
C LEU A 167 -2.53 24.16 -0.01
N ILE A 168 -2.54 23.59 1.20
CA ILE A 168 -2.69 24.32 2.46
C ILE A 168 -1.30 24.43 3.08
N GLU A 169 -0.74 25.65 3.08
CA GLU A 169 0.54 25.92 3.68
C GLU A 169 0.37 26.62 5.03
N THR A 170 1.02 26.09 6.06
CA THR A 170 1.09 26.70 7.39
C THR A 170 2.49 27.22 7.65
N GLU A 171 2.66 28.14 8.62
CA GLU A 171 4.00 28.62 9.03
C GLU A 171 4.88 27.44 9.48
N VAL A 172 4.29 26.47 10.18
CA VAL A 172 4.99 25.27 10.65
C VAL A 172 5.44 24.39 9.49
N SER A 173 4.60 24.21 8.45
CA SER A 173 4.97 23.43 7.27
C SER A 173 6.06 24.12 6.42
N LYS A 174 6.20 25.44 6.51
CA LYS A 174 7.22 26.19 5.80
C LYS A 174 8.57 26.24 6.52
N LYS A 175 8.56 26.44 7.84
CA LYS A 175 9.76 26.78 8.63
C LYS A 175 10.16 25.74 9.68
N GLY A 176 9.30 24.74 9.94
CA GLY A 176 9.45 23.87 11.10
C GLY A 176 8.86 24.51 12.36
N GLY A 177 9.12 23.96 13.51
CA GLY A 177 8.57 24.42 14.78
C GLY A 177 9.50 24.21 15.96
N HIS A 178 9.15 24.83 17.07
CA HIS A 178 9.86 24.77 18.34
C HIS A 178 8.89 24.31 19.43
N ILE A 179 9.25 23.28 20.19
CA ILE A 179 8.49 22.79 21.33
C ILE A 179 9.28 23.06 22.58
N LEU A 180 8.72 23.92 23.44
CA LEU A 180 9.31 24.22 24.74
C LEU A 180 9.32 22.98 25.62
N LYS A 181 10.33 22.88 26.48
CA LYS A 181 10.48 21.87 27.52
C LYS A 181 9.18 21.76 28.34
N ARG A 182 8.53 20.60 28.26
CA ARG A 182 7.28 20.30 28.96
C ARG A 182 7.05 18.79 29.04
N VAL A 183 6.02 18.40 29.80
CA VAL A 183 5.54 17.02 29.79
C VAL A 183 4.86 16.75 28.46
N ILE A 184 5.28 15.69 27.75
CA ILE A 184 4.73 15.25 26.48
C ILE A 184 4.02 13.91 26.67
N GLU A 185 2.88 13.78 26.03
CA GLU A 185 2.17 12.51 25.94
C GLU A 185 2.78 11.68 24.78
N TYR A 186 3.34 10.53 25.14
CA TYR A 186 3.71 9.50 24.18
C TYR A 186 2.62 8.44 24.12
N ARG A 187 2.32 7.94 22.93
CA ARG A 187 1.41 6.81 22.75
C ARG A 187 2.18 5.65 22.17
N ASP A 188 2.05 4.50 22.81
CA ASP A 188 2.58 3.26 22.25
C ASP A 188 1.85 2.91 20.93
N ARG A 189 2.61 2.50 19.92
CA ARG A 189 2.09 2.26 18.57
C ARG A 189 1.11 1.08 18.52
N LEU A 190 1.35 0.03 19.32
CA LEU A 190 0.57 -1.21 19.29
C LEU A 190 -0.52 -1.23 20.37
N SER A 191 -0.15 -0.93 21.63
CA SER A 191 -1.06 -0.97 22.77
C SER A 191 -1.93 0.29 22.88
N ARG A 192 -1.56 1.40 22.22
CA ARG A 192 -2.15 2.73 22.35
C ARG A 192 -2.12 3.29 23.76
N GLU A 193 -1.34 2.70 24.67
CA GLU A 193 -1.14 3.19 26.00
C GLU A 193 -0.44 4.54 25.99
N LYS A 194 -0.93 5.45 26.82
CA LYS A 194 -0.38 6.79 26.96
C LYS A 194 0.66 6.81 28.06
N ARG A 195 1.83 7.33 27.73
CA ARG A 195 2.89 7.58 28.69
C ARG A 195 3.27 9.05 28.68
N TRP A 196 3.37 9.64 29.87
CA TRP A 196 3.78 11.02 30.03
C TRP A 196 5.25 11.07 30.39
N GLU A 197 6.05 11.74 29.56
CA GLU A 197 7.46 11.96 29.85
C GLU A 197 7.76 13.46 29.89
N GLN A 198 8.61 13.86 30.81
CA GLN A 198 9.12 15.22 30.89
C GLN A 198 10.34 15.32 29.96
N MET A 199 10.33 16.27 29.06
CA MET A 199 11.49 16.55 28.22
C MET A 199 12.56 17.29 29.04
N ASP A 200 13.81 16.90 28.88
CA ASP A 200 14.96 17.54 29.54
C ASP A 200 15.39 18.82 28.83
N GLU A 201 15.12 18.94 27.54
CA GLU A 201 15.48 20.07 26.69
C GLU A 201 14.31 20.48 25.78
N ASP A 202 14.40 21.70 25.21
CA ASP A 202 13.46 22.13 24.18
C ASP A 202 13.70 21.35 22.89
N LEU A 203 12.64 21.06 22.14
CA LEU A 203 12.73 20.32 20.88
C LEU A 203 12.52 21.26 19.69
N ASP A 204 13.55 21.42 18.90
CA ASP A 204 13.48 22.06 17.58
C ASP A 204 13.33 20.99 16.50
N TYR A 205 12.39 21.18 15.59
CA TYR A 205 12.20 20.28 14.47
C TYR A 205 12.12 21.01 13.14
N ASP A 206 12.83 20.47 12.15
CA ASP A 206 12.77 20.92 10.77
C ASP A 206 11.44 20.52 10.12
N LYS A 207 11.02 21.29 9.10
CA LYS A 207 9.82 21.01 8.32
C LYS A 207 9.75 19.57 7.77
N ASN A 208 10.90 18.94 7.52
CA ASN A 208 10.96 17.57 7.00
C ASN A 208 10.67 16.49 8.06
N LYS A 209 10.67 16.85 9.35
CA LYS A 209 10.32 15.97 10.47
C LYS A 209 8.85 16.10 10.88
N LEU A 210 8.15 17.10 10.36
CA LEU A 210 6.73 17.29 10.60
C LEU A 210 5.95 16.11 10.03
N ASP A 211 4.98 15.60 10.79
CA ASP A 211 4.19 14.40 10.50
C ASP A 211 5.02 13.11 10.32
N LYS A 212 6.36 13.18 10.44
CA LYS A 212 7.22 11.99 10.52
C LYS A 212 7.51 11.61 11.95
N ASP A 213 8.14 12.52 12.68
CA ASP A 213 8.61 12.31 14.04
C ASP A 213 7.79 13.14 15.05
N VAL A 214 7.11 14.19 14.58
CA VAL A 214 6.31 15.09 15.39
C VAL A 214 4.94 15.30 14.79
N VAL A 215 3.89 14.94 15.53
CA VAL A 215 2.50 15.26 15.21
C VAL A 215 2.08 16.51 15.96
N ASN A 216 1.63 17.54 15.22
CA ASN A 216 1.20 18.81 15.82
C ASN A 216 -0.33 18.97 15.70
N PRO A 217 -1.10 18.78 16.80
CA PRO A 217 -2.55 18.93 16.79
C PRO A 217 -3.03 20.32 16.33
N SER A 218 -2.25 21.37 16.63
CA SER A 218 -2.59 22.73 16.20
C SER A 218 -2.48 22.89 14.68
N GLN A 219 -1.54 22.20 14.04
CA GLN A 219 -1.42 22.18 12.59
C GLN A 219 -2.58 21.40 11.96
N ILE A 220 -2.90 20.22 12.48
CA ILE A 220 -4.05 19.42 12.03
C ILE A 220 -5.32 20.30 12.08
N ARG A 221 -5.54 20.99 13.21
CA ARG A 221 -6.68 21.90 13.38
C ARG A 221 -6.68 23.03 12.35
N THR A 222 -5.53 23.63 12.08
CA THR A 222 -5.41 24.69 11.06
C THR A 222 -5.77 24.17 9.68
N VAL A 223 -5.30 23.00 9.28
CA VAL A 223 -5.64 22.37 8.01
C VAL A 223 -7.13 22.09 7.91
N ILE A 224 -7.73 21.48 8.93
CA ILE A 224 -9.16 21.16 8.95
C ILE A 224 -10.04 22.41 8.92
N LYS A 225 -9.67 23.46 9.66
CA LYS A 225 -10.38 24.75 9.62
C LYS A 225 -10.30 25.41 8.25
N THR A 226 -9.09 25.47 7.68
CA THR A 226 -8.89 26.04 6.33
C THR A 226 -9.70 25.27 5.28
N PHE A 227 -9.70 23.94 5.35
CA PHE A 227 -10.54 23.13 4.50
C PHE A 227 -12.04 23.48 4.66
N LYS A 228 -12.54 23.51 5.91
CA LYS A 228 -13.94 23.84 6.22
C LYS A 228 -14.34 25.23 5.69
N GLU A 229 -13.53 26.25 5.91
CA GLU A 229 -13.78 27.62 5.49
C GLU A 229 -13.86 27.78 3.97
N ASN A 230 -13.04 27.00 3.25
CA ASN A 230 -12.96 27.05 1.79
C ASN A 230 -13.88 26.00 1.07
N LEU A 231 -14.54 25.14 1.83
CA LEU A 231 -15.25 23.98 1.31
C LEU A 231 -16.29 24.35 0.27
N PHE A 232 -17.16 25.32 0.56
CA PHE A 232 -18.27 25.74 -0.30
C PHE A 232 -18.02 27.04 -1.05
N THR A 233 -16.87 27.65 -0.86
CA THR A 233 -16.49 28.91 -1.53
C THR A 233 -15.54 28.66 -2.70
N SER A 234 -14.48 27.91 -2.46
CA SER A 234 -13.40 27.69 -3.42
C SER A 234 -13.30 26.25 -3.91
N LEU A 235 -13.46 25.27 -2.99
CA LEU A 235 -13.25 23.87 -3.34
C LEU A 235 -14.47 23.26 -4.05
N PHE A 236 -15.67 23.47 -3.50
CA PHE A 236 -16.92 22.92 -4.04
C PHE A 236 -18.04 23.97 -4.05
N PRO A 237 -17.92 25.06 -4.83
CA PRO A 237 -18.87 26.19 -4.77
C PRO A 237 -20.30 25.85 -5.18
N ARG A 238 -20.52 24.69 -5.80
CA ARG A 238 -21.85 24.23 -6.20
C ARG A 238 -22.47 23.21 -5.24
N ARG A 239 -21.74 22.78 -4.20
CA ARG A 239 -22.24 21.81 -3.22
C ARG A 239 -22.81 22.52 -1.98
N LYS A 240 -23.76 21.86 -1.33
CA LYS A 240 -24.33 22.27 -0.05
C LYS A 240 -23.97 21.32 1.09
N GLU A 241 -23.48 20.14 0.75
CA GLU A 241 -23.12 19.08 1.69
C GLU A 241 -21.63 18.76 1.56
N VAL A 242 -21.04 18.37 2.67
CA VAL A 242 -19.65 17.93 2.71
C VAL A 242 -19.47 16.71 1.81
N PRO A 243 -18.55 16.74 0.86
CA PRO A 243 -18.29 15.57 0.01
C PRO A 243 -17.70 14.41 0.81
N LYS A 244 -17.83 13.19 0.32
CA LYS A 244 -17.09 12.06 0.87
C LYS A 244 -15.58 12.40 0.81
N THR A 245 -14.93 12.41 1.96
CA THR A 245 -13.56 12.87 2.10
C THR A 245 -12.70 11.72 2.64
N LEU A 246 -11.59 11.43 1.97
CA LEU A 246 -10.59 10.49 2.45
C LEU A 246 -9.39 11.29 2.97
N ILE A 247 -8.96 10.99 4.19
CA ILE A 247 -7.82 11.64 4.83
C ILE A 247 -6.76 10.56 5.10
N PHE A 248 -5.56 10.77 4.57
CA PHE A 248 -4.43 9.89 4.83
C PHE A 248 -3.71 10.33 6.08
N ALA A 249 -3.57 9.41 7.02
CA ALA A 249 -2.79 9.58 8.24
C ALA A 249 -1.55 8.70 8.21
N LYS A 250 -0.50 9.09 8.92
CA LYS A 250 0.75 8.34 8.95
C LYS A 250 0.69 7.09 9.84
N THR A 251 -0.03 7.18 10.94
CA THR A 251 -0.20 6.12 11.94
C THR A 251 -1.63 6.11 12.44
N ASP A 252 -2.05 5.02 13.09
CA ASP A 252 -3.38 4.92 13.71
C ASP A 252 -3.62 6.02 14.75
N SER A 253 -2.60 6.31 15.58
CA SER A 253 -2.69 7.40 16.56
C SER A 253 -2.87 8.77 15.90
N HIS A 254 -2.20 9.01 14.76
CA HIS A 254 -2.40 10.23 13.96
C HIS A 254 -3.82 10.28 13.37
N ALA A 255 -4.36 9.15 12.94
CA ALA A 255 -5.74 9.06 12.46
C ALA A 255 -6.75 9.39 13.56
N ASP A 256 -6.54 8.88 14.79
CA ASP A 256 -7.39 9.18 15.94
C ASP A 256 -7.39 10.68 16.28
N ASP A 257 -6.22 11.32 16.25
CA ASP A 257 -6.11 12.77 16.47
C ASP A 257 -6.84 13.58 15.39
N ILE A 258 -6.71 13.18 14.13
CA ILE A 258 -7.43 13.80 13.01
C ILE A 258 -8.95 13.64 13.20
N ILE A 259 -9.43 12.44 13.48
CA ILE A 259 -10.86 12.15 13.69
C ILE A 259 -11.44 13.02 14.81
N ASN A 260 -10.74 13.13 15.94
CA ASN A 260 -11.18 13.95 17.06
C ASN A 260 -11.28 15.43 16.66
N ILE A 261 -10.28 15.96 15.96
CA ILE A 261 -10.29 17.35 15.49
C ILE A 261 -11.40 17.58 14.44
N VAL A 262 -11.61 16.63 13.53
CA VAL A 262 -12.71 16.71 12.56
C VAL A 262 -14.08 16.78 13.27
N ARG A 263 -14.31 15.93 14.28
CA ARG A 263 -15.55 15.96 15.08
C ARG A 263 -15.74 17.28 15.82
N GLU A 264 -14.69 17.83 16.41
CA GLU A 264 -14.74 19.14 17.08
C GLU A 264 -15.07 20.27 16.11
N GLU A 265 -14.51 20.26 14.90
CA GLU A 265 -14.68 21.35 13.92
C GLU A 265 -15.98 21.24 13.11
N PHE A 266 -16.42 20.04 12.76
CA PHE A 266 -17.63 19.83 11.93
C PHE A 266 -18.86 19.45 12.76
N GLY A 267 -18.69 19.08 14.02
CA GLY A 267 -19.73 18.51 14.86
C GLY A 267 -19.81 16.99 14.73
N GLU A 268 -20.42 16.34 15.68
CA GLU A 268 -20.79 14.92 15.58
C GLU A 268 -21.95 14.81 14.61
N GLY A 269 -21.72 14.07 13.51
CA GLY A 269 -22.72 13.80 12.49
C GLY A 269 -23.72 12.72 12.89
#